data_5573f04aa2d1d0d49a035f31cbfe39c4
#
_entry.id   5573f04aa2d1d0d49a035f31cbfe39c4
#
_cell.length_a   1.000
_cell.length_b   1.000
_cell.length_c   1.000
_cell.angle_alpha   90.00
_cell.angle_beta   90.00
_cell.angle_gamma   90.00
#
_symmetry.space_group_name_H-M   'P 1'
#
loop_
_entity.id
_entity.type
_entity.pdbx_description
1 polymer ?
#
loop_
_entity_poly.entity_id
_entity_poly.type
_entity_poly.pdbx_seq_one_letter_code
_entity_poly.pdbx_strand_id
1 'polypeptide(L)'
;CQAFASGSLEPPLILFCADRKGRTWPRIRRAGRFTVNVLGEDQTDLCLRFGSRTGKRFDGLEWSLSRWGTPALPDVLVRIHAEVHAVHTAGDHDVVIGRVLELEPVTEQRPLIFFRGRFGIDAEPEPSLGPNLWGWGDHWG
;
A
#
# COMPACT_ATOMS: atom_id res chain seq x y z
N CYS A 1 0.22 1.63 -3.38
CA CYS A 1 -1.01 2.30 -2.95
C CYS A 1 -0.66 3.57 -2.18
N GLN A 2 -1.20 4.70 -2.58
CA GLN A 2 -0.90 6.00 -1.98
C GLN A 2 -2.06 6.53 -1.12
N ALA A 3 -3.22 5.94 -1.24
CA ALA A 3 -4.38 6.30 -0.44
C ALA A 3 -4.89 5.06 0.29
N PHE A 4 -4.64 5.02 1.58
CA PHE A 4 -5.03 3.92 2.46
C PHE A 4 -5.46 4.49 3.80
N ALA A 5 -6.56 3.99 4.33
CA ALA A 5 -7.06 4.42 5.64
C ALA A 5 -7.87 3.31 6.32
N SER A 6 -7.97 3.39 7.63
CA SER A 6 -8.98 2.64 8.38
C SER A 6 -10.31 3.37 8.31
N GLY A 7 -11.40 2.63 8.19
CA GLY A 7 -12.73 3.20 8.03
C GLY A 7 -13.69 2.87 9.16
N SER A 8 -13.65 1.65 9.68
CA SER A 8 -14.58 1.18 10.70
C SER A 8 -13.88 0.23 11.64
N LEU A 9 -14.33 0.21 12.89
CA LEU A 9 -13.83 -0.71 13.91
C LEU A 9 -14.76 -1.92 14.10
N GLU A 10 -16.04 -1.73 13.88
CA GLU A 10 -17.04 -2.79 14.09
C GLU A 10 -18.08 -2.76 12.96
N PRO A 11 -17.94 -3.59 11.93
CA PRO A 11 -16.83 -4.49 11.66
C PRO A 11 -15.54 -3.75 11.30
N PRO A 12 -14.36 -4.40 11.37
CA PRO A 12 -13.11 -3.76 11.04
C PRO A 12 -12.98 -3.62 9.52
N LEU A 13 -13.04 -2.40 9.03
CA LEU A 13 -12.95 -2.07 7.61
C LEU A 13 -11.77 -1.14 7.34
N ILE A 14 -11.11 -1.39 6.23
CA ILE A 14 -10.08 -0.53 5.67
C ILE A 14 -10.49 -0.11 4.28
N LEU A 15 -9.90 0.95 3.76
CA LEU A 15 -10.13 1.37 2.39
C LEU A 15 -8.83 1.74 1.70
N PHE A 16 -8.80 1.55 0.40
CA PHE A 16 -7.76 2.10 -0.45
C PHE A 16 -8.36 2.54 -1.78
N CYS A 17 -7.66 3.44 -2.47
CA CYS A 17 -8.04 3.90 -3.78
C CYS A 17 -7.17 3.22 -4.83
N ALA A 18 -7.81 2.57 -5.79
CA ALA A 18 -7.15 1.83 -6.85
C ALA A 18 -7.34 2.54 -8.17
N ASP A 19 -6.25 2.74 -8.91
CA ASP A 19 -6.31 3.26 -10.26
C ASP A 19 -6.99 2.22 -11.16
N ARG A 20 -8.06 2.63 -11.84
CA ARG A 20 -8.83 1.75 -12.73
C ARG A 20 -8.02 1.28 -13.93
N LYS A 21 -6.98 2.00 -14.30
CA LYS A 21 -6.05 1.64 -15.37
C LYS A 21 -4.88 0.78 -14.91
N GLY A 22 -4.75 0.57 -13.60
CA GLY A 22 -3.69 -0.25 -13.04
C GLY A 22 -3.88 -1.73 -13.36
N ARG A 23 -2.77 -2.48 -13.35
CA ARG A 23 -2.78 -3.92 -13.64
C ARG A 23 -3.12 -4.78 -12.44
N THR A 24 -2.87 -4.28 -11.26
CA THR A 24 -3.01 -5.06 -10.01
C THR A 24 -4.46 -5.14 -9.54
N TRP A 25 -5.18 -4.04 -9.61
CA TRP A 25 -6.54 -3.99 -9.09
C TRP A 25 -7.50 -4.99 -9.73
N PRO A 26 -7.54 -5.17 -11.06
CA PRO A 26 -8.40 -6.18 -11.66
C PRO A 26 -8.13 -7.60 -11.14
N ARG A 27 -6.87 -7.89 -10.83
CA ARG A 27 -6.48 -9.19 -10.27
C ARG A 27 -6.95 -9.36 -8.84
N ILE A 28 -6.81 -8.32 -8.02
CA ILE A 28 -7.32 -8.30 -6.64
C ILE A 28 -8.83 -8.46 -6.62
N ARG A 29 -9.53 -7.72 -7.48
CA ARG A 29 -10.99 -7.79 -7.57
C ARG A 29 -11.48 -9.19 -7.93
N ARG A 30 -10.79 -9.83 -8.85
CA ARG A 30 -11.11 -11.22 -9.26
C ARG A 30 -10.83 -12.22 -8.15
N ALA A 31 -9.72 -12.05 -7.43
CA ALA A 31 -9.35 -12.91 -6.32
C ALA A 31 -10.26 -12.73 -5.10
N GLY A 32 -10.78 -11.53 -4.89
CA GLY A 32 -11.66 -11.21 -3.76
C GLY A 32 -10.95 -11.00 -2.44
N ARG A 33 -9.66 -11.25 -2.36
CA ARG A 33 -8.83 -11.10 -1.16
C ARG A 33 -7.52 -10.40 -1.51
N PHE A 34 -6.96 -9.72 -0.52
CA PHE A 34 -5.68 -9.04 -0.66
C PHE A 34 -4.97 -8.91 0.69
N THR A 35 -3.69 -8.66 0.63
CA THR A 35 -2.89 -8.37 1.82
C THR A 35 -2.21 -7.02 1.64
N VAL A 36 -2.40 -6.15 2.61
CA VAL A 36 -1.64 -4.90 2.72
C VAL A 36 -0.36 -5.21 3.48
N ASN A 37 0.76 -5.10 2.78
CA ASN A 37 2.09 -5.26 3.39
C ASN A 37 2.60 -3.88 3.74
N VAL A 38 2.56 -3.54 5.02
CA VAL A 38 3.03 -2.24 5.53
C VAL A 38 4.54 -2.31 5.69
N LEU A 39 5.25 -1.52 4.91
CA LEU A 39 6.71 -1.58 4.84
C LEU A 39 7.36 -0.94 6.06
N GLY A 40 8.50 -1.51 6.47
CA GLY A 40 9.37 -0.93 7.46
C GLY A 40 10.37 0.05 6.87
N GLU A 41 11.04 0.81 7.74
CA GLU A 41 11.95 1.89 7.34
C GLU A 41 13.11 1.42 6.45
N ASP A 42 13.51 0.15 6.54
CA ASP A 42 14.60 -0.43 5.76
C ASP A 42 14.16 -0.95 4.39
N GLN A 43 12.91 -0.79 4.04
CA GLN A 43 12.33 -1.37 2.82
C GLN A 43 12.05 -0.35 1.71
N THR A 44 12.87 0.68 1.62
CA THR A 44 12.76 1.70 0.58
C THR A 44 12.84 1.09 -0.83
N ASP A 45 13.77 0.16 -1.04
CA ASP A 45 13.94 -0.51 -2.34
C ASP A 45 12.68 -1.28 -2.73
N LEU A 46 12.04 -1.92 -1.78
CA LEU A 46 10.81 -2.64 -2.00
C LEU A 46 9.67 -1.70 -2.40
N CYS A 47 9.58 -0.56 -1.74
CA CYS A 47 8.60 0.47 -2.06
C CYS A 47 8.76 0.97 -3.50
N LEU A 48 9.98 1.29 -3.90
CA LEU A 48 10.28 1.73 -5.25
C LEU A 48 9.98 0.64 -6.29
N ARG A 49 10.28 -0.59 -5.97
CA ARG A 49 10.03 -1.73 -6.85
C ARG A 49 8.54 -1.92 -7.13
N PHE A 50 7.71 -1.88 -6.11
CA PHE A 50 6.26 -2.03 -6.27
C PHE A 50 5.59 -0.78 -6.85
N GLY A 51 6.21 0.38 -6.72
CA GLY A 51 5.76 1.61 -7.37
C GLY A 51 6.14 1.70 -8.85
N SER A 52 7.02 0.83 -9.34
CA SER A 52 7.45 0.84 -10.73
C SER A 52 6.36 0.32 -11.66
N ARG A 53 6.19 1.00 -12.79
CA ARG A 53 5.28 0.56 -13.86
C ARG A 53 5.89 -0.51 -14.75
N THR A 54 7.20 -0.62 -14.74
CA THR A 54 7.95 -1.57 -15.55
C THR A 54 8.57 -2.61 -14.65
N GLY A 55 8.63 -3.84 -15.13
CA GLY A 55 9.30 -4.90 -14.43
C GLY A 55 8.38 -5.85 -13.68
N LYS A 56 8.99 -6.91 -13.25
CA LYS A 56 8.35 -8.02 -12.56
C LYS A 56 8.53 -7.79 -11.06
N ARG A 57 7.48 -7.34 -10.41
CA ARG A 57 7.51 -6.89 -9.02
C ARG A 57 7.96 -7.97 -8.04
N PHE A 58 7.69 -9.23 -8.33
CA PHE A 58 8.01 -10.36 -7.47
C PHE A 58 9.29 -11.11 -7.87
N ASP A 59 9.91 -10.78 -8.99
CA ASP A 59 11.11 -11.47 -9.46
C ASP A 59 12.28 -11.27 -8.50
N GLY A 60 12.91 -12.37 -8.12
CA GLY A 60 14.05 -12.35 -7.21
C GLY A 60 13.69 -11.99 -5.77
N LEU A 61 12.41 -11.89 -5.44
CA LEU A 61 11.93 -11.58 -4.12
C LEU A 61 11.53 -12.85 -3.38
N GLU A 62 11.96 -12.96 -2.14
CA GLU A 62 11.43 -13.99 -1.25
C GLU A 62 10.04 -13.59 -0.80
N TRP A 63 9.03 -14.25 -1.35
CA TRP A 63 7.65 -14.03 -0.94
C TRP A 63 6.96 -15.39 -0.77
N SER A 64 5.92 -15.38 0.00
CA SER A 64 5.13 -16.58 0.25
C SER A 64 3.64 -16.27 0.10
N LEU A 65 2.84 -17.31 0.01
CA LEU A 65 1.40 -17.16 0.14
C LEU A 65 1.01 -17.18 1.61
N SER A 66 0.18 -16.24 2.01
CA SER A 66 -0.44 -16.26 3.33
C SER A 66 -1.46 -17.40 3.40
N ARG A 67 -1.95 -17.69 4.61
CA ARG A 67 -3.04 -18.67 4.78
C ARG A 67 -4.32 -18.26 4.05
N TRP A 68 -4.43 -16.99 3.64
CA TRP A 68 -5.55 -16.46 2.87
C TRP A 68 -5.33 -16.53 1.36
N GLY A 69 -4.20 -17.09 0.91
CA GLY A 69 -3.87 -17.21 -0.51
C GLY A 69 -3.39 -15.93 -1.16
N THR A 70 -2.92 -14.97 -0.37
CA THR A 70 -2.47 -13.65 -0.84
C THR A 70 -0.96 -13.49 -0.64
N PRO A 71 -0.28 -12.67 -1.47
CA PRO A 71 1.16 -12.48 -1.33
C PRO A 71 1.57 -11.86 0.01
N ALA A 72 2.50 -12.52 0.68
CA ALA A 72 3.09 -12.05 1.94
C ALA A 72 4.57 -11.74 1.71
N LEU A 73 4.95 -10.49 1.88
CA LEU A 73 6.32 -10.04 1.74
C LEU A 73 7.09 -10.25 3.05
N PRO A 74 8.41 -10.55 2.96
CA PRO A 74 9.21 -10.76 4.16
C PRO A 74 9.53 -9.44 4.86
N ASP A 75 9.79 -9.52 6.16
CA ASP A 75 10.34 -8.45 6.98
C ASP A 75 9.54 -7.14 7.00
N VAL A 76 8.29 -7.18 6.62
CA VAL A 76 7.41 -6.03 6.72
C VAL A 76 7.05 -5.71 8.16
N LEU A 77 6.52 -4.54 8.41
CA LEU A 77 6.10 -4.13 9.75
C LEU A 77 4.86 -4.91 10.18
N VAL A 78 3.85 -4.91 9.34
CA VAL A 78 2.57 -5.58 9.60
C VAL A 78 1.94 -6.01 8.29
N ARG A 79 1.21 -7.12 8.32
CA ARG A 79 0.34 -7.54 7.23
C ARG A 79 -1.11 -7.41 7.66
N ILE A 80 -1.90 -6.78 6.80
CA ILE A 80 -3.34 -6.67 6.99
C ILE A 80 -4.00 -7.53 5.91
N HIS A 81 -4.56 -8.65 6.33
CA HIS A 81 -5.25 -9.57 5.43
C HIS A 81 -6.71 -9.19 5.38
N ALA A 82 -7.24 -9.00 4.18
CA ALA A 82 -8.60 -8.51 4.01
C ALA A 82 -9.29 -9.16 2.81
N GLU A 83 -10.61 -9.10 2.80
CA GLU A 83 -11.43 -9.45 1.66
C GLU A 83 -12.13 -8.21 1.11
N VAL A 84 -12.39 -8.20 -0.18
CA VAL A 84 -13.12 -7.10 -0.82
C VAL A 84 -14.55 -7.12 -0.31
N HIS A 85 -14.96 -6.05 0.35
CA HIS A 85 -16.28 -5.89 0.94
C HIS A 85 -17.21 -5.06 0.06
N ALA A 86 -16.72 -3.94 -0.46
CA ALA A 86 -17.46 -3.04 -1.34
C ALA A 86 -16.51 -2.29 -2.26
N VAL A 87 -17.00 -1.89 -3.42
CA VAL A 87 -16.26 -1.12 -4.41
C VAL A 87 -17.14 0.03 -4.87
N HIS A 88 -16.60 1.25 -4.85
CA HIS A 88 -17.29 2.44 -5.31
C HIS A 88 -16.45 3.17 -6.36
N THR A 89 -17.05 3.48 -7.49
CA THR A 89 -16.37 4.24 -8.52
C THR A 89 -16.26 5.71 -8.10
N ALA A 90 -15.05 6.24 -8.18
CA ALA A 90 -14.75 7.63 -7.84
C ALA A 90 -13.80 8.22 -8.89
N GLY A 91 -14.36 8.74 -9.98
CA GLY A 91 -13.58 9.31 -11.07
C GLY A 91 -12.75 8.24 -11.80
N ASP A 92 -11.44 8.43 -11.89
CA ASP A 92 -10.50 7.50 -12.50
C ASP A 92 -10.00 6.42 -11.55
N HIS A 93 -10.50 6.41 -10.31
CA HIS A 93 -10.18 5.43 -9.28
C HIS A 93 -11.41 4.68 -8.80
N ASP A 94 -11.20 3.52 -8.24
CA ASP A 94 -12.19 2.81 -7.43
C ASP A 94 -11.80 2.95 -5.96
N VAL A 95 -12.78 3.26 -5.11
CA VAL A 95 -12.61 3.17 -3.65
C VAL A 95 -12.97 1.76 -3.25
N VAL A 96 -11.99 1.03 -2.77
CA VAL A 96 -12.14 -0.37 -2.37
C VAL A 96 -12.23 -0.43 -0.85
N ILE A 97 -13.32 -0.99 -0.35
CA ILE A 97 -13.50 -1.23 1.07
C ILE A 97 -13.22 -2.70 1.32
N GLY A 98 -12.27 -2.97 2.20
CA GLY A 98 -11.89 -4.30 2.62
C GLY A 98 -12.31 -4.60 4.05
N ARG A 99 -12.82 -5.81 4.27
CA ARG A 99 -13.06 -6.32 5.62
C ARG A 99 -11.81 -7.02 6.10
N VAL A 100 -11.29 -6.62 7.24
CA VAL A 100 -10.08 -7.20 7.82
C VAL A 100 -10.38 -8.61 8.33
N LEU A 101 -9.61 -9.57 7.84
CA LEU A 101 -9.68 -10.97 8.26
C LEU A 101 -8.66 -11.27 9.34
N GLU A 102 -7.49 -10.66 9.24
CA GLU A 102 -6.40 -10.86 10.19
C GLU A 102 -5.44 -9.68 10.17
N LEU A 103 -5.02 -9.25 11.34
CA LEU A 103 -3.93 -8.30 11.51
C LEU A 103 -2.72 -9.07 12.05
N GLU A 104 -1.64 -9.08 11.28
CA GLU A 104 -0.45 -9.87 11.58
C GLU A 104 0.76 -8.95 11.78
N PRO A 105 1.14 -8.61 13.02
CA PRO A 105 2.40 -7.93 13.29
C PRO A 105 3.57 -8.85 12.93
N VAL A 106 4.58 -8.32 12.24
CA VAL A 106 5.73 -9.11 11.76
C VAL A 106 7.02 -8.67 12.43
N THR A 107 7.30 -7.37 12.41
CA THR A 107 8.51 -6.82 13.03
C THR A 107 8.18 -5.62 13.90
N GLU A 108 9.11 -5.25 14.79
CA GLU A 108 8.97 -4.07 15.68
C GLU A 108 9.81 -2.90 15.19
N GLN A 109 9.97 -2.74 13.91
CA GLN A 109 10.71 -1.62 13.35
C GLN A 109 9.80 -0.39 13.17
N ARG A 110 10.43 0.74 12.83
CA ARG A 110 9.69 1.93 12.44
C ARG A 110 9.06 1.75 11.07
N PRO A 111 7.89 2.35 10.81
CA PRO A 111 7.30 2.31 9.48
C PRO A 111 8.12 3.10 8.46
N LEU A 112 8.04 2.68 7.21
CA LEU A 112 8.56 3.47 6.10
C LEU A 112 7.62 4.65 5.87
N ILE A 113 8.15 5.86 5.98
CA ILE A 113 7.38 7.09 5.80
C ILE A 113 7.92 7.84 4.59
N PHE A 114 7.00 8.28 3.74
CA PHE A 114 7.27 9.18 2.63
C PHE A 114 6.77 10.57 3.01
N PHE A 115 7.70 11.50 3.15
CA PHE A 115 7.39 12.85 3.60
C PHE A 115 8.11 13.87 2.73
N ARG A 116 7.34 14.78 2.13
CA ARG A 116 7.85 15.86 1.27
C ARG A 116 8.78 15.37 0.15
N GLY A 117 8.42 14.27 -0.50
CA GLY A 117 9.20 13.70 -1.59
C GLY A 117 10.41 12.88 -1.16
N ARG A 118 10.56 12.60 0.13
CA ARG A 118 11.70 11.83 0.67
C ARG A 118 11.22 10.73 1.60
N PHE A 119 12.04 9.71 1.72
CA PHE A 119 11.83 8.66 2.70
C PHE A 119 12.48 9.05 4.04
N GLY A 120 11.71 8.88 5.13
CA GLY A 120 12.14 9.16 6.49
C GLY A 120 11.71 10.54 7.01
N ILE A 121 11.48 10.61 8.31
CA ILE A 121 11.07 11.84 8.99
C ILE A 121 12.26 12.69 9.43
N ASP A 122 13.40 12.05 9.66
CA ASP A 122 14.59 12.70 10.23
C ASP A 122 15.36 13.55 9.21
N ALA A 123 14.96 13.56 7.96
CA ALA A 123 15.51 14.47 6.97
C ALA A 123 15.02 15.88 7.26
N GLU A 124 15.96 16.82 7.51
CA GLU A 124 15.59 18.21 7.63
C GLU A 124 14.81 18.66 6.41
N PRO A 125 13.68 19.36 6.60
CA PRO A 125 12.91 19.83 5.47
C PRO A 125 13.75 20.79 4.64
N GLU A 126 13.88 20.52 3.35
CA GLU A 126 14.54 21.48 2.47
C GLU A 126 13.72 22.77 2.42
N PRO A 127 14.42 23.91 2.48
CA PRO A 127 13.74 25.21 2.54
C PRO A 127 13.09 25.62 1.24
N SER A 128 13.24 24.91 0.17
CA SER A 128 12.65 25.27 -1.11
C SER A 128 11.20 24.80 -1.21
N LEU A 129 10.36 25.58 -0.72
CA LEU A 129 8.96 25.29 -0.74
C LEU A 129 8.33 26.00 -1.92
N GLY A 130 8.36 25.32 -3.06
CA GLY A 130 7.56 25.73 -4.21
C GLY A 130 6.06 25.53 -3.95
N PRO A 131 5.23 25.92 -4.88
CA PRO A 131 3.76 25.79 -4.76
C PRO A 131 3.25 24.35 -4.58
N ASN A 132 4.09 23.37 -4.75
CA ASN A 132 3.74 21.96 -4.57
C ASN A 132 4.18 21.40 -3.21
N LEU A 133 3.89 22.13 -2.15
CA LEU A 133 4.24 21.81 -0.77
C LEU A 133 3.88 20.39 -0.33
N TRP A 134 2.89 19.80 -0.94
CA TRP A 134 2.32 18.55 -0.51
C TRP A 134 2.66 17.39 -1.43
N GLY A 135 3.37 17.62 -2.52
CA GLY A 135 3.69 16.60 -3.50
C GLY A 135 2.47 15.95 -4.15
N TRP A 136 1.37 16.69 -4.25
CA TRP A 136 0.10 16.15 -4.71
C TRP A 136 0.02 15.95 -6.22
N GLY A 137 0.84 16.62 -6.99
CA GLY A 137 0.69 16.62 -8.44
C GLY A 137 1.14 15.34 -9.12
N ASP A 138 2.42 15.03 -8.99
CA ASP A 138 3.08 14.05 -9.86
C ASP A 138 3.21 12.66 -9.25
N HIS A 139 2.92 12.49 -7.97
CA HIS A 139 3.16 11.26 -7.24
C HIS A 139 1.91 10.41 -7.02
N TRP A 140 0.76 10.93 -7.37
CA TRP A 140 -0.54 10.28 -7.12
C TRP A 140 -1.15 9.63 -8.36
N GLY A 141 -0.33 9.45 -9.36
CA GLY A 141 -0.75 8.78 -10.60
C GLY A 141 -0.92 7.28 -10.52
#